data_5359a77b06af02d036616f7995984bea
#
_entry.id   5359a77b06af02d036616f7995984bea
#
_cell.length_a   1.000
_cell.length_b   1.000
_cell.length_c   1.000
_cell.angle_alpha   90.00
_cell.angle_beta   90.00
_cell.angle_gamma   90.00
#
_symmetry.space_group_name_H-M   'P 1'
#
loop_
_entity.id
_entity.type
_entity.pdbx_description
1 polymer ?
#
loop_
_entity_poly.entity_id
_entity_poly.type
_entity_poly.pdbx_seq_one_letter_code
_entity_poly.pdbx_strand_id
1 'polypeptide(L)'
;MLIFGALSAVAGQPPLAAQAPDVAISHRDRVYAAEQFSNSISVTDPVDNKLLGEIRLGDPSPANFSPLYRGQLLVHGMGFSPDHRTIAVVSIGSNSVAFIDTATNAVKHVTYVGRAPHEAFFTPDGSEVWVTIRGENYVSVLDGKSYEEKLRITVPNGPGMQIFSPDGKYGYVCSSFTPETVVITVADHRIVGHVAQASPFCPNIAATPDGKQVWFTLKDSGKTQVFDARPPFALLRTIDTGPISNHVNFAHNRHGTFAYITVGGLNQVQVFRTNDFVRIATIAVGNLPHGIWPSGDGSRMYVGLENDDRLLAIDTLSNAVIASVPIGQAAQAVNYVPDAVPSGDGASGLQPLGVAGEAVHLLMVPAVSTRATAEAPTNVSLFDQGILQVLEAAVTGLEPGRPYVLALAEQPDGRGTVEPLAAFTTNAAGAQIVNAVGPIRQVVRGENSVRERYLVIVPGTPTDFGVPVQIQAPDRY
;
A
#
# COMPACT_ATOMS: atom_id res chain seq x y z
N MET A 1 -13.48 45.62 -3.61
CA MET A 1 -13.00 44.68 -4.65
C MET A 1 -12.24 43.60 -3.90
N LEU A 2 -12.95 42.55 -3.51
CA LEU A 2 -12.39 41.39 -2.80
C LEU A 2 -11.77 40.48 -3.83
N ILE A 3 -10.45 40.35 -3.81
CA ILE A 3 -9.71 39.39 -4.61
C ILE A 3 -9.87 38.02 -3.90
N PHE A 4 -10.74 37.18 -4.42
CA PHE A 4 -10.74 35.76 -4.08
C PHE A 4 -9.51 35.16 -4.76
N GLY A 5 -8.44 34.93 -4.00
CA GLY A 5 -7.37 34.06 -4.41
C GLY A 5 -7.91 32.64 -4.55
N ALA A 6 -7.88 32.09 -5.76
CA ALA A 6 -8.17 30.69 -5.97
C ALA A 6 -7.11 29.87 -5.22
N LEU A 7 -7.52 29.21 -4.15
CA LEU A 7 -6.74 28.16 -3.50
C LEU A 7 -6.59 27.01 -4.52
N SER A 8 -5.40 26.84 -5.04
CA SER A 8 -5.09 25.68 -5.89
C SER A 8 -5.16 24.44 -5.01
N ALA A 9 -6.20 23.64 -5.17
CA ALA A 9 -6.28 22.33 -4.54
C ALA A 9 -5.11 21.48 -5.08
N VAL A 10 -4.31 20.91 -4.19
CA VAL A 10 -3.18 20.06 -4.56
C VAL A 10 -3.68 18.63 -4.72
N ALA A 11 -3.80 18.20 -5.97
CA ALA A 11 -4.31 16.87 -6.31
C ALA A 11 -3.37 15.76 -5.88
N GLY A 12 -3.93 14.64 -5.45
CA GLY A 12 -3.16 13.43 -5.14
C GLY A 12 -2.11 13.60 -4.03
N GLN A 13 -2.16 14.72 -3.29
CA GLN A 13 -1.26 15.06 -2.20
C GLN A 13 -2.04 15.24 -0.91
N PRO A 14 -1.44 14.99 0.26
CA PRO A 14 -2.04 15.42 1.51
C PRO A 14 -2.33 16.92 1.48
N PRO A 15 -3.38 17.39 2.14
CA PRO A 15 -3.68 18.81 2.22
C PRO A 15 -2.47 19.59 2.70
N LEU A 16 -2.24 20.77 2.14
CA LEU A 16 -1.22 21.72 2.58
C LEU A 16 -1.66 22.36 3.90
N ALA A 17 -1.82 21.57 4.95
CA ALA A 17 -2.34 22.00 6.24
C ALA A 17 -1.55 23.16 6.87
N ALA A 18 -0.29 23.37 6.45
CA ALA A 18 0.50 24.52 6.87
C ALA A 18 0.14 25.83 6.12
N GLN A 19 -0.56 25.75 4.99
CA GLN A 19 -0.83 26.89 4.11
C GLN A 19 -2.32 27.12 3.83
N ALA A 20 -3.16 26.12 4.08
CA ALA A 20 -4.60 26.19 3.92
C ALA A 20 -5.30 26.06 5.27
N PRO A 21 -6.47 26.68 5.46
CA PRO A 21 -7.28 26.37 6.63
C PRO A 21 -7.64 24.89 6.63
N ASP A 22 -7.55 24.27 7.79
CA ASP A 22 -7.94 22.89 8.00
C ASP A 22 -9.38 22.69 7.52
N VAL A 23 -9.58 21.77 6.59
CA VAL A 23 -10.93 21.42 6.12
C VAL A 23 -11.46 20.35 7.04
N ALA A 24 -12.39 20.72 7.91
CA ALA A 24 -13.00 19.79 8.86
C ALA A 24 -13.59 18.57 8.13
N ILE A 25 -13.44 17.41 8.76
CA ILE A 25 -14.02 16.17 8.25
C ILE A 25 -15.53 16.30 8.12
N SER A 26 -16.07 15.89 6.98
CA SER A 26 -17.49 15.98 6.66
C SER A 26 -18.04 14.70 6.03
N HIS A 27 -19.37 14.52 6.06
CA HIS A 27 -20.07 13.44 5.35
C HIS A 27 -19.97 13.52 3.82
N ARG A 28 -19.37 14.59 3.29
CA ARG A 28 -19.07 14.74 1.87
C ARG A 28 -17.72 14.16 1.48
N ASP A 29 -16.87 13.93 2.47
CA ASP A 29 -15.56 13.32 2.27
C ASP A 29 -15.66 11.81 2.14
N ARG A 30 -14.67 11.19 1.51
CA ARG A 30 -14.58 9.72 1.41
C ARG A 30 -13.17 9.23 1.68
N VAL A 31 -13.09 8.09 2.34
CA VAL A 31 -11.86 7.29 2.40
C VAL A 31 -12.04 6.10 1.47
N TYR A 32 -11.14 6.00 0.51
CA TYR A 32 -11.09 4.91 -0.44
C TYR A 32 -9.92 4.00 -0.08
N ALA A 33 -10.14 2.68 -0.07
CA ALA A 33 -9.10 1.67 0.08
C ALA A 33 -9.10 0.76 -1.15
N ALA A 34 -7.96 0.65 -1.82
CA ALA A 34 -7.78 -0.22 -2.98
C ALA A 34 -7.33 -1.61 -2.53
N GLU A 35 -8.02 -2.66 -2.94
CA GLU A 35 -7.92 -4.01 -2.41
C GLU A 35 -7.53 -5.00 -3.50
N GLN A 36 -6.36 -5.60 -3.34
CA GLN A 36 -5.69 -6.34 -4.40
C GLN A 36 -6.39 -7.66 -4.74
N PHE A 37 -6.83 -8.43 -3.74
CA PHE A 37 -7.37 -9.76 -3.98
C PHE A 37 -8.88 -9.81 -4.11
N SER A 38 -9.61 -8.84 -3.57
CA SER A 38 -11.04 -8.67 -3.86
C SER A 38 -11.33 -7.95 -5.16
N ASN A 39 -10.31 -7.32 -5.79
CA ASN A 39 -10.45 -6.50 -7.00
C ASN A 39 -11.47 -5.36 -6.84
N SER A 40 -11.49 -4.75 -5.68
CA SER A 40 -12.47 -3.76 -5.27
C SER A 40 -11.83 -2.51 -4.67
N ILE A 41 -12.66 -1.52 -4.43
CA ILE A 41 -12.31 -0.33 -3.66
C ILE A 41 -13.40 -0.13 -2.62
N SER A 42 -13.06 -0.27 -1.35
CA SER A 42 -13.98 0.06 -0.26
C SER A 42 -14.12 1.57 -0.11
N VAL A 43 -15.34 2.01 0.16
CA VAL A 43 -15.70 3.43 0.33
C VAL A 43 -16.24 3.63 1.74
N THR A 44 -15.53 4.46 2.53
CA THR A 44 -15.84 4.72 3.94
C THR A 44 -16.20 6.19 4.15
N ASP A 45 -17.26 6.46 4.91
CA ASP A 45 -17.57 7.78 5.44
C ASP A 45 -16.65 8.07 6.64
N PRO A 46 -15.82 9.12 6.58
CA PRO A 46 -14.85 9.39 7.63
C PRO A 46 -15.45 9.99 8.90
N VAL A 47 -16.65 10.58 8.86
CA VAL A 47 -17.27 11.18 10.06
C VAL A 47 -17.57 10.09 11.08
N ASP A 48 -18.25 9.05 10.63
CA ASP A 48 -18.69 7.93 11.47
C ASP A 48 -17.72 6.75 11.42
N ASN A 49 -16.69 6.80 10.56
CA ASN A 49 -15.82 5.68 10.22
C ASN A 49 -16.64 4.44 9.80
N LYS A 50 -17.60 4.67 8.93
CA LYS A 50 -18.56 3.66 8.50
C LYS A 50 -18.33 3.26 7.04
N LEU A 51 -18.18 1.97 6.79
CA LEU A 51 -18.19 1.45 5.42
C LEU A 51 -19.55 1.73 4.78
N LEU A 52 -19.54 2.36 3.60
CA LEU A 52 -20.72 2.61 2.78
C LEU A 52 -20.95 1.46 1.79
N GLY A 53 -19.89 0.82 1.34
CA GLY A 53 -19.91 -0.28 0.40
C GLY A 53 -18.60 -0.34 -0.38
N GLU A 54 -18.61 -1.11 -1.47
CA GLU A 54 -17.45 -1.28 -2.35
C GLU A 54 -17.79 -0.97 -3.81
N ILE A 55 -16.78 -0.51 -4.57
CA ILE A 55 -16.77 -0.41 -6.02
C ILE A 55 -16.06 -1.65 -6.55
N ARG A 56 -16.76 -2.52 -7.27
CA ARG A 56 -16.17 -3.72 -7.86
C ARG A 56 -15.62 -3.42 -9.23
N LEU A 57 -14.31 -3.62 -9.41
CA LEU A 57 -13.64 -3.46 -10.70
C LEU A 57 -13.59 -4.78 -11.47
N GLY A 58 -13.49 -5.90 -10.78
CA GLY A 58 -13.55 -7.25 -11.34
C GLY A 58 -14.65 -8.06 -10.68
N ASP A 59 -15.45 -8.75 -11.50
CA ASP A 59 -16.42 -9.72 -10.99
C ASP A 59 -15.74 -11.09 -10.94
N PRO A 60 -15.53 -11.71 -9.77
CA PRO A 60 -15.13 -13.10 -9.66
C PRO A 60 -16.30 -13.97 -10.15
N SER A 61 -16.49 -14.08 -11.47
CA SER A 61 -17.53 -14.91 -12.05
C SER A 61 -17.17 -16.38 -11.87
N PRO A 62 -18.02 -17.18 -11.19
CA PRO A 62 -17.84 -18.63 -11.10
C PRO A 62 -17.95 -19.34 -12.46
N ALA A 63 -18.42 -18.66 -13.50
CA ALA A 63 -18.43 -19.17 -14.87
C ALA A 63 -17.07 -19.13 -15.56
N ASN A 64 -16.06 -18.52 -14.96
CA ASN A 64 -14.73 -18.41 -15.53
C ASN A 64 -13.87 -19.59 -15.06
N PHE A 65 -13.82 -20.64 -15.88
CA PHE A 65 -13.15 -21.91 -15.55
C PHE A 65 -11.61 -21.85 -15.54
N SER A 66 -11.02 -20.74 -15.99
CA SER A 66 -9.57 -20.59 -15.93
C SER A 66 -9.17 -19.70 -14.76
N PRO A 67 -8.37 -20.17 -13.81
CA PRO A 67 -7.85 -19.33 -12.74
C PRO A 67 -6.98 -18.18 -13.25
N LEU A 68 -6.46 -18.28 -14.49
CA LEU A 68 -5.73 -17.22 -15.15
C LEU A 68 -6.64 -16.10 -15.71
N TYR A 69 -7.92 -16.40 -15.92
CA TYR A 69 -8.91 -15.46 -16.50
C TYR A 69 -9.92 -14.97 -15.46
N ARG A 70 -9.71 -15.22 -14.21
CA ARG A 70 -10.56 -14.71 -13.15
C ARG A 70 -10.46 -13.21 -12.97
N GLY A 71 -10.19 -12.48 -14.02
CA GLY A 71 -10.13 -11.03 -13.93
C GLY A 71 -9.31 -10.60 -12.71
N GLN A 72 -8.16 -11.22 -12.46
CA GLN A 72 -7.24 -10.77 -11.41
C GLN A 72 -6.70 -9.44 -11.86
N LEU A 73 -7.46 -8.41 -11.55
CA LEU A 73 -7.07 -7.04 -11.82
C LEU A 73 -5.88 -6.67 -10.94
N LEU A 74 -5.82 -7.22 -9.72
CA LEU A 74 -4.83 -6.88 -8.71
C LEU A 74 -4.81 -5.37 -8.50
N VAL A 75 -5.94 -4.86 -8.02
CA VAL A 75 -6.12 -3.43 -7.72
C VAL A 75 -5.07 -2.97 -6.73
N HIS A 76 -4.40 -1.84 -7.01
CA HIS A 76 -3.24 -1.41 -6.25
C HIS A 76 -3.21 0.09 -6.00
N GLY A 77 -2.35 0.81 -6.71
CA GLY A 77 -2.11 2.24 -6.50
C GLY A 77 -3.29 3.13 -6.88
N MET A 78 -3.43 4.25 -6.19
CA MET A 78 -4.59 5.11 -6.33
C MET A 78 -4.25 6.58 -6.08
N GLY A 79 -4.74 7.47 -6.97
CA GLY A 79 -4.70 8.92 -6.82
C GLY A 79 -6.03 9.56 -7.17
N PHE A 80 -6.17 10.86 -6.95
CA PHE A 80 -7.41 11.60 -7.26
C PHE A 80 -7.14 12.95 -7.91
N SER A 81 -8.13 13.43 -8.68
CA SER A 81 -8.05 14.70 -9.40
C SER A 81 -8.12 15.93 -8.47
N PRO A 82 -7.56 17.10 -8.87
CA PRO A 82 -7.57 18.30 -8.03
C PRO A 82 -8.96 18.81 -7.67
N ASP A 83 -9.95 18.53 -8.52
CA ASP A 83 -11.35 18.87 -8.27
C ASP A 83 -12.08 17.86 -7.37
N HIS A 84 -11.38 16.80 -6.95
CA HIS A 84 -11.91 15.72 -6.11
C HIS A 84 -13.06 14.91 -6.74
N ARG A 85 -13.18 14.94 -8.09
CA ARG A 85 -14.29 14.29 -8.80
C ARG A 85 -13.90 13.00 -9.50
N THR A 86 -12.61 12.68 -9.53
CA THR A 86 -12.11 11.47 -10.19
C THR A 86 -11.08 10.78 -9.35
N ILE A 87 -11.21 9.48 -9.22
CA ILE A 87 -10.14 8.61 -8.71
C ILE A 87 -9.52 7.88 -9.89
N ALA A 88 -8.19 7.85 -9.96
CA ALA A 88 -7.43 7.00 -10.86
C ALA A 88 -6.92 5.80 -10.08
N VAL A 89 -7.28 4.59 -10.47
CA VAL A 89 -6.94 3.34 -9.78
C VAL A 89 -6.20 2.42 -10.71
N VAL A 90 -5.03 2.00 -10.30
CA VAL A 90 -4.19 1.06 -11.04
C VAL A 90 -4.63 -0.38 -10.77
N SER A 91 -4.62 -1.18 -11.81
CA SER A 91 -4.76 -2.63 -11.75
C SER A 91 -3.52 -3.29 -12.36
N ILE A 92 -2.68 -3.87 -11.50
CA ILE A 92 -1.38 -4.45 -11.90
C ILE A 92 -1.57 -5.63 -12.85
N GLY A 93 -2.53 -6.51 -12.56
CA GLY A 93 -2.75 -7.75 -13.31
C GLY A 93 -3.34 -7.55 -14.70
N SER A 94 -4.14 -6.49 -14.88
CA SER A 94 -4.76 -6.15 -16.17
C SER A 94 -3.99 -5.08 -16.97
N ASN A 95 -2.90 -4.53 -16.41
CA ASN A 95 -2.14 -3.44 -17.02
C ASN A 95 -3.01 -2.23 -17.37
N SER A 96 -3.83 -1.78 -16.45
CA SER A 96 -4.80 -0.73 -16.71
C SER A 96 -4.92 0.29 -15.57
N VAL A 97 -5.49 1.44 -15.90
CA VAL A 97 -5.93 2.45 -14.96
C VAL A 97 -7.42 2.67 -15.16
N ALA A 98 -8.22 2.48 -14.13
CA ALA A 98 -9.64 2.79 -14.12
C ALA A 98 -9.84 4.21 -13.54
N PHE A 99 -10.65 5.02 -14.22
CA PHE A 99 -11.05 6.35 -13.78
C PHE A 99 -12.49 6.29 -13.28
N ILE A 100 -12.68 6.65 -12.03
CA ILE A 100 -13.94 6.49 -11.30
C ILE A 100 -14.47 7.87 -10.93
N ASP A 101 -15.75 8.10 -11.17
CA ASP A 101 -16.46 9.29 -10.72
C ASP A 101 -16.82 9.17 -9.23
N THR A 102 -16.39 10.13 -8.41
CA THR A 102 -16.59 10.08 -6.95
C THR A 102 -18.03 10.31 -6.51
N ALA A 103 -18.84 10.98 -7.33
CA ALA A 103 -20.24 11.26 -7.00
C ALA A 103 -21.15 10.04 -7.24
N THR A 104 -20.81 9.23 -8.24
CA THR A 104 -21.63 8.09 -8.68
C THR A 104 -20.99 6.73 -8.40
N ASN A 105 -19.69 6.72 -8.02
CA ASN A 105 -18.87 5.53 -7.84
C ASN A 105 -18.79 4.65 -9.12
N ALA A 106 -19.06 5.22 -10.27
CA ALA A 106 -19.05 4.52 -11.55
C ALA A 106 -17.70 4.67 -12.26
N VAL A 107 -17.22 3.57 -12.86
CA VAL A 107 -16.07 3.63 -13.78
C VAL A 107 -16.49 4.38 -15.02
N LYS A 108 -15.84 5.50 -15.31
CA LYS A 108 -16.12 6.35 -16.47
C LYS A 108 -15.16 6.17 -17.64
N HIS A 109 -13.97 5.63 -17.35
CA HIS A 109 -12.97 5.32 -18.37
C HIS A 109 -11.97 4.27 -17.88
N VAL A 110 -11.39 3.50 -18.81
CA VAL A 110 -10.29 2.56 -18.55
C VAL A 110 -9.23 2.75 -19.62
N THR A 111 -8.01 3.05 -19.20
CA THR A 111 -6.84 3.16 -20.08
C THR A 111 -5.93 1.96 -19.85
N TYR A 112 -5.60 1.25 -20.92
CA TYR A 112 -4.56 0.22 -20.88
C TYR A 112 -3.19 0.85 -21.06
N VAL A 113 -2.25 0.47 -20.19
CA VAL A 113 -0.89 1.00 -20.15
C VAL A 113 0.14 -0.11 -20.26
N GLY A 114 1.40 0.18 -20.00
CA GLY A 114 2.46 -0.83 -20.00
C GLY A 114 2.35 -1.83 -18.85
N ARG A 115 3.28 -2.77 -18.83
CA ARG A 115 3.28 -3.93 -17.95
C ARG A 115 3.46 -3.57 -16.48
N ALA A 116 2.62 -4.15 -15.63
CA ALA A 116 2.63 -4.02 -14.18
C ALA A 116 2.70 -2.54 -13.73
N PRO A 117 1.71 -1.68 -14.10
CA PRO A 117 1.61 -0.33 -13.56
C PRO A 117 1.47 -0.41 -12.04
N HIS A 118 1.96 0.63 -11.33
CA HIS A 118 1.97 0.57 -9.88
C HIS A 118 1.17 1.70 -9.23
N GLU A 119 1.36 2.95 -9.66
CA GLU A 119 0.67 4.12 -9.13
C GLU A 119 0.21 5.05 -10.25
N ALA A 120 -0.89 5.78 -10.01
CA ALA A 120 -1.42 6.79 -10.90
C ALA A 120 -1.81 8.05 -10.13
N PHE A 121 -1.10 9.17 -10.38
CA PHE A 121 -1.41 10.45 -9.75
C PHE A 121 -1.64 11.55 -10.78
N PHE A 122 -2.65 12.37 -10.53
CA PHE A 122 -2.83 13.62 -11.26
C PHE A 122 -1.74 14.62 -10.92
N THR A 123 -1.30 15.40 -11.91
CA THR A 123 -0.53 16.62 -11.64
C THR A 123 -1.35 17.59 -10.80
N PRO A 124 -0.73 18.48 -10.00
CA PRO A 124 -1.45 19.42 -9.15
C PRO A 124 -2.42 20.35 -9.89
N ASP A 125 -2.19 20.61 -11.17
CA ASP A 125 -3.09 21.36 -12.03
C ASP A 125 -4.16 20.51 -12.74
N GLY A 126 -4.07 19.19 -12.60
CA GLY A 126 -4.98 18.23 -13.21
C GLY A 126 -4.82 18.06 -14.72
N SER A 127 -3.80 18.63 -15.32
CA SER A 127 -3.60 18.58 -16.78
C SER A 127 -3.12 17.20 -17.26
N GLU A 128 -2.49 16.42 -16.38
CA GLU A 128 -1.94 15.12 -16.69
C GLU A 128 -2.20 14.11 -15.56
N VAL A 129 -2.12 12.82 -15.91
CA VAL A 129 -2.02 11.72 -14.96
C VAL A 129 -0.74 10.96 -15.28
N TRP A 130 0.16 10.89 -14.31
CA TRP A 130 1.37 10.11 -14.44
C TRP A 130 1.15 8.71 -13.86
N VAL A 131 1.55 7.70 -14.63
CA VAL A 131 1.43 6.29 -14.23
C VAL A 131 2.81 5.65 -14.26
N THR A 132 3.31 5.19 -13.12
CA THR A 132 4.58 4.43 -13.09
C THR A 132 4.39 3.04 -13.64
N ILE A 133 5.17 2.68 -14.65
CA ILE A 133 5.13 1.36 -15.28
C ILE A 133 6.24 0.49 -14.69
N ARG A 134 5.96 -0.11 -13.53
CA ARG A 134 6.94 -0.83 -12.72
C ARG A 134 7.59 -2.01 -13.44
N GLY A 135 6.86 -2.68 -14.32
CA GLY A 135 7.38 -3.79 -15.12
C GLY A 135 8.29 -3.37 -16.28
N GLU A 136 8.55 -2.06 -16.45
CA GLU A 136 9.29 -1.45 -17.55
C GLU A 136 10.19 -0.31 -17.04
N ASN A 137 10.55 0.63 -17.90
CA ASN A 137 11.49 1.72 -17.58
C ASN A 137 10.96 3.10 -17.95
N TYR A 138 9.65 3.34 -17.76
CA TYR A 138 9.05 4.63 -18.06
C TYR A 138 7.86 4.97 -17.17
N VAL A 139 7.55 6.26 -17.12
CA VAL A 139 6.28 6.80 -16.63
C VAL A 139 5.42 7.07 -17.84
N SER A 140 4.21 6.50 -17.88
CA SER A 140 3.19 6.83 -18.88
C SER A 140 2.49 8.11 -18.43
N VAL A 141 2.45 9.11 -19.32
CA VAL A 141 1.78 10.39 -19.08
C VAL A 141 0.48 10.40 -19.87
N LEU A 142 -0.63 10.39 -19.16
CA LEU A 142 -1.96 10.47 -19.75
C LEU A 142 -2.48 11.91 -19.70
N ASP A 143 -3.35 12.26 -20.63
CA ASP A 143 -4.09 13.53 -20.58
C ASP A 143 -5.09 13.52 -19.44
N GLY A 144 -5.12 14.57 -18.62
CA GLY A 144 -5.94 14.64 -17.41
C GLY A 144 -7.46 14.70 -17.63
N LYS A 145 -7.91 14.82 -18.89
CA LYS A 145 -9.34 14.89 -19.26
C LYS A 145 -9.81 13.73 -20.12
N SER A 146 -9.05 13.41 -21.18
CA SER A 146 -9.35 12.27 -22.06
C SER A 146 -8.85 10.95 -21.51
N TYR A 147 -7.86 10.98 -20.59
CA TYR A 147 -7.18 9.83 -20.02
C TYR A 147 -6.39 8.98 -21.03
N GLU A 148 -6.18 9.49 -22.23
CA GLU A 148 -5.37 8.83 -23.27
C GLU A 148 -3.87 9.12 -23.07
N GLU A 149 -3.01 8.13 -23.42
CA GLU A 149 -1.55 8.30 -23.32
C GLU A 149 -1.06 9.37 -24.28
N LYS A 150 -0.39 10.41 -23.76
CA LYS A 150 0.21 11.51 -24.53
C LYS A 150 1.66 11.23 -24.87
N LEU A 151 2.43 10.75 -23.91
CA LEU A 151 3.86 10.51 -24.04
C LEU A 151 4.36 9.55 -22.94
N ARG A 152 5.62 9.14 -23.06
CA ARG A 152 6.33 8.34 -22.08
C ARG A 152 7.62 9.02 -21.65
N ILE A 153 7.86 9.11 -20.36
CA ILE A 153 9.09 9.63 -19.80
C ILE A 153 9.99 8.44 -19.46
N THR A 154 11.10 8.28 -20.15
CA THR A 154 12.07 7.24 -19.82
C THR A 154 12.74 7.54 -18.50
N VAL A 155 12.73 6.55 -17.59
CA VAL A 155 13.31 6.62 -16.24
C VAL A 155 14.11 5.35 -15.95
N PRO A 156 14.85 5.25 -14.83
CA PRO A 156 15.47 4.00 -14.41
C PRO A 156 14.48 2.84 -14.32
N ASN A 157 14.96 1.63 -14.60
CA ASN A 157 14.12 0.44 -14.66
C ASN A 157 13.36 0.20 -13.36
N GLY A 158 12.08 -0.09 -13.47
CA GLY A 158 11.19 -0.42 -12.37
C GLY A 158 10.68 0.79 -11.58
N PRO A 159 10.17 1.88 -12.22
CA PRO A 159 9.57 2.99 -11.49
C PRO A 159 8.43 2.46 -10.60
N GLY A 160 8.61 2.57 -9.28
CA GLY A 160 7.65 2.03 -8.32
C GLY A 160 6.54 3.02 -8.00
N MET A 161 6.91 4.24 -7.63
CA MET A 161 5.95 5.27 -7.25
C MET A 161 6.43 6.66 -7.66
N GLN A 162 5.48 7.55 -7.81
CA GLN A 162 5.75 8.98 -8.03
C GLN A 162 4.92 9.84 -7.09
N ILE A 163 5.40 11.05 -6.84
CA ILE A 163 4.70 12.11 -6.15
C ILE A 163 5.09 13.46 -6.74
N PHE A 164 4.21 14.44 -6.67
CA PHE A 164 4.49 15.79 -7.14
C PHE A 164 4.88 16.72 -5.99
N SER A 165 5.74 17.71 -6.29
CA SER A 165 5.90 18.83 -5.37
C SER A 165 4.57 19.60 -5.26
N PRO A 166 4.23 20.15 -4.06
CA PRO A 166 2.97 20.85 -3.86
C PRO A 166 2.75 22.04 -4.80
N ASP A 167 3.83 22.65 -5.30
CA ASP A 167 3.78 23.73 -6.27
C ASP A 167 3.65 23.26 -7.73
N GLY A 168 3.58 21.94 -7.97
CA GLY A 168 3.46 21.34 -9.28
C GLY A 168 4.70 21.40 -10.16
N LYS A 169 5.85 21.86 -9.65
CA LYS A 169 7.05 22.07 -10.45
C LYS A 169 7.81 20.78 -10.74
N TYR A 170 7.86 19.86 -9.78
CA TYR A 170 8.61 18.62 -9.86
C TYR A 170 7.72 17.40 -9.65
N GLY A 171 8.02 16.33 -10.39
CA GLY A 171 7.63 14.97 -10.10
C GLY A 171 8.83 14.19 -9.58
N TYR A 172 8.69 13.46 -8.49
CA TYR A 172 9.71 12.60 -7.90
C TYR A 172 9.32 11.17 -8.15
N VAL A 173 10.18 10.41 -8.83
CA VAL A 173 9.90 9.01 -9.22
C VAL A 173 10.95 8.11 -8.62
N CYS A 174 10.57 7.27 -7.67
CA CYS A 174 11.47 6.28 -7.08
C CYS A 174 11.34 4.91 -7.75
N SER A 175 12.41 4.12 -7.71
CA SER A 175 12.47 2.84 -8.39
C SER A 175 12.36 1.65 -7.42
N SER A 176 11.73 0.58 -7.91
CA SER A 176 11.69 -0.72 -7.25
C SER A 176 12.85 -1.63 -7.61
N PHE A 177 13.55 -1.39 -8.73
CA PHE A 177 14.60 -2.30 -9.23
C PHE A 177 15.96 -1.64 -9.37
N THR A 178 16.00 -0.32 -9.53
CA THR A 178 17.23 0.47 -9.58
C THR A 178 17.35 1.29 -8.29
N PRO A 179 18.51 1.33 -7.60
CA PRO A 179 18.63 2.08 -6.35
C PRO A 179 18.74 3.60 -6.59
N GLU A 180 17.76 4.17 -7.26
CA GLU A 180 17.73 5.56 -7.69
C GLU A 180 16.32 6.15 -7.71
N THR A 181 16.17 7.37 -7.20
CA THR A 181 15.01 8.24 -7.38
C THR A 181 15.39 9.35 -8.35
N VAL A 182 14.59 9.60 -9.38
CA VAL A 182 14.79 10.72 -10.29
C VAL A 182 13.82 11.86 -10.00
N VAL A 183 14.27 13.09 -10.26
CA VAL A 183 13.45 14.30 -10.18
C VAL A 183 13.23 14.83 -11.59
N ILE A 184 11.97 15.06 -11.93
CA ILE A 184 11.51 15.41 -13.27
C ILE A 184 10.77 16.74 -13.18
N THR A 185 11.05 17.68 -14.05
CA THR A 185 10.23 18.88 -14.22
C THR A 185 8.91 18.52 -14.89
N VAL A 186 7.77 18.93 -14.28
CA VAL A 186 6.44 18.60 -14.81
C VAL A 186 6.20 19.32 -16.15
N ALA A 187 6.66 20.57 -16.29
CA ALA A 187 6.37 21.42 -17.45
C ALA A 187 6.96 20.90 -18.76
N ASP A 188 8.13 20.26 -18.75
CA ASP A 188 8.85 19.81 -19.96
C ASP A 188 9.33 18.35 -19.88
N HIS A 189 8.92 17.64 -18.84
CA HIS A 189 9.17 16.19 -18.63
C HIS A 189 10.67 15.81 -18.61
N ARG A 190 11.55 16.72 -18.17
CA ARG A 190 13.00 16.50 -18.16
C ARG A 190 13.50 16.07 -16.80
N ILE A 191 14.36 15.06 -16.76
CA ILE A 191 15.08 14.68 -15.55
C ILE A 191 16.09 15.80 -15.22
N VAL A 192 15.98 16.34 -14.00
CA VAL A 192 16.79 17.46 -13.49
C VAL A 192 17.53 17.11 -12.19
N GLY A 193 17.29 15.93 -11.64
CA GLY A 193 17.95 15.47 -10.42
C GLY A 193 17.94 13.98 -10.27
N HIS A 194 18.92 13.49 -9.50
CA HIS A 194 19.13 12.09 -9.16
C HIS A 194 19.43 11.98 -7.67
N VAL A 195 18.72 11.11 -6.98
CA VAL A 195 18.90 10.82 -5.56
C VAL A 195 19.19 9.32 -5.40
N ALA A 196 20.34 8.98 -4.84
CA ALA A 196 20.69 7.58 -4.60
C ALA A 196 19.82 6.97 -3.49
N GLN A 197 19.25 5.80 -3.77
CA GLN A 197 18.55 4.97 -2.78
C GLN A 197 19.57 4.03 -2.10
N ALA A 198 19.39 3.79 -0.80
CA ALA A 198 20.24 2.85 -0.05
C ALA A 198 20.02 1.38 -0.47
N SER A 199 18.91 1.08 -1.11
CA SER A 199 18.59 -0.20 -1.73
C SER A 199 17.56 0.02 -2.84
N PRO A 200 17.36 -0.93 -3.76
CA PRO A 200 16.18 -0.96 -4.61
C PRO A 200 14.89 -1.06 -3.77
N PHE A 201 13.78 -1.22 -4.42
CA PHE A 201 12.45 -1.42 -3.89
C PHE A 201 11.94 -0.29 -2.99
N CYS A 202 11.66 0.84 -3.66
CA CYS A 202 10.89 1.94 -3.07
C CYS A 202 9.38 1.68 -3.32
N PRO A 203 8.62 1.26 -2.31
CA PRO A 203 7.17 1.06 -2.45
C PRO A 203 6.39 2.38 -2.39
N ASN A 204 6.95 3.41 -1.74
CA ASN A 204 6.24 4.68 -1.57
C ASN A 204 7.18 5.88 -1.44
N ILE A 205 6.71 7.02 -1.93
CA ILE A 205 7.35 8.32 -1.84
C ILE A 205 6.30 9.40 -1.58
N ALA A 206 6.60 10.37 -0.70
CA ALA A 206 5.70 11.48 -0.38
C ALA A 206 6.47 12.78 -0.17
N ALA A 207 5.86 13.91 -0.56
CA ALA A 207 6.40 15.25 -0.33
C ALA A 207 5.73 15.88 0.91
N THR A 208 6.51 16.60 1.72
CA THR A 208 5.93 17.35 2.84
C THR A 208 4.97 18.44 2.35
N PRO A 209 3.91 18.75 3.11
CA PRO A 209 2.94 19.77 2.71
C PRO A 209 3.55 21.15 2.43
N ASP A 210 4.65 21.50 3.09
CA ASP A 210 5.38 22.74 2.87
C ASP A 210 6.37 22.71 1.67
N GLY A 211 6.45 21.57 0.98
CA GLY A 211 7.29 21.38 -0.21
C GLY A 211 8.81 21.44 0.05
N LYS A 212 9.26 21.21 1.28
CA LYS A 212 10.70 21.30 1.61
C LYS A 212 11.40 19.96 1.56
N GLN A 213 10.71 18.87 1.87
CA GLN A 213 11.28 17.55 1.98
C GLN A 213 10.49 16.53 1.16
N VAL A 214 11.20 15.52 0.69
CA VAL A 214 10.59 14.32 0.11
C VAL A 214 11.12 13.12 0.88
N TRP A 215 10.20 12.26 1.32
CA TRP A 215 10.48 11.04 2.06
C TRP A 215 10.12 9.84 1.22
N PHE A 216 10.94 8.81 1.22
CA PHE A 216 10.63 7.56 0.55
C PHE A 216 11.10 6.36 1.37
N THR A 217 10.30 5.31 1.32
CA THR A 217 10.56 4.07 2.03
C THR A 217 11.35 3.09 1.15
N LEU A 218 12.11 2.21 1.80
CA LEU A 218 12.94 1.18 1.15
C LEU A 218 12.64 -0.17 1.80
N LYS A 219 11.79 -0.94 1.14
CA LYS A 219 11.21 -2.19 1.69
C LYS A 219 12.28 -3.25 1.96
N ASP A 220 13.26 -3.39 1.05
CA ASP A 220 14.30 -4.43 1.13
C ASP A 220 15.34 -4.21 2.22
N SER A 221 15.59 -2.96 2.58
CA SER A 221 16.58 -2.62 3.61
C SER A 221 15.98 -2.18 4.94
N GLY A 222 14.66 -2.03 5.00
CA GLY A 222 13.96 -1.56 6.20
C GLY A 222 14.33 -0.13 6.58
N LYS A 223 14.53 0.73 5.56
CA LYS A 223 14.94 2.12 5.74
C LYS A 223 13.93 3.09 5.17
N THR A 224 13.98 4.32 5.64
CA THR A 224 13.32 5.48 5.04
C THR A 224 14.37 6.55 4.80
N GLN A 225 14.38 7.14 3.62
CA GLN A 225 15.29 8.23 3.28
C GLN A 225 14.54 9.53 3.05
N VAL A 226 15.23 10.64 3.35
CA VAL A 226 14.70 12.00 3.21
C VAL A 226 15.68 12.84 2.42
N PHE A 227 15.19 13.57 1.43
CA PHE A 227 16.00 14.53 0.69
C PHE A 227 15.33 15.92 0.60
N ASP A 228 16.12 16.95 0.34
CA ASP A 228 15.62 18.32 0.08
C ASP A 228 14.83 18.32 -1.22
N ALA A 229 13.61 18.81 -1.20
CA ALA A 229 12.75 18.87 -2.36
C ALA A 229 13.21 19.88 -3.43
N ARG A 230 14.27 20.64 -3.15
CA ARG A 230 14.84 21.68 -4.03
C ARG A 230 16.25 21.30 -4.50
N PRO A 231 16.68 21.80 -5.67
CA PRO A 231 18.03 21.59 -6.15
C PRO A 231 19.09 21.97 -5.09
N PRO A 232 20.15 21.19 -4.90
CA PRO A 232 20.56 20.02 -5.70
C PRO A 232 19.92 18.70 -5.25
N PHE A 233 18.77 18.69 -4.55
CA PHE A 233 18.06 17.48 -4.07
C PHE A 233 18.91 16.63 -3.13
N ALA A 234 19.62 17.27 -2.21
CA ALA A 234 20.56 16.62 -1.33
C ALA A 234 19.87 15.63 -0.37
N LEU A 235 20.47 14.45 -0.18
CA LEU A 235 20.03 13.51 0.84
C LEU A 235 20.25 14.14 2.24
N LEU A 236 19.19 14.24 3.02
CA LEU A 236 19.20 14.84 4.35
C LEU A 236 19.35 13.79 5.45
N ARG A 237 18.67 12.66 5.30
CA ARG A 237 18.66 11.63 6.35
C ARG A 237 18.36 10.25 5.77
N THR A 238 18.96 9.22 6.40
CA THR A 238 18.56 7.83 6.30
C THR A 238 18.16 7.36 7.70
N ILE A 239 16.96 6.77 7.83
CA ILE A 239 16.36 6.34 9.09
C ILE A 239 16.16 4.83 9.01
N ASP A 240 16.57 4.10 10.05
CA ASP A 240 16.23 2.69 10.20
C ASP A 240 14.81 2.57 10.74
N THR A 241 13.88 2.16 9.88
CA THR A 241 12.45 2.04 10.22
C THR A 241 12.04 0.60 10.49
N GLY A 242 12.66 -0.37 9.86
CA GLY A 242 12.40 -1.79 10.09
C GLY A 242 11.94 -2.54 8.85
N PRO A 243 11.82 -3.87 8.95
CA PRO A 243 11.50 -4.73 7.82
C PRO A 243 10.12 -4.39 7.23
N ILE A 244 10.02 -4.50 5.92
CA ILE A 244 8.80 -4.22 5.16
C ILE A 244 8.27 -2.81 5.48
N SER A 245 9.14 -1.79 5.44
CA SER A 245 8.70 -0.38 5.45
C SER A 245 7.92 -0.11 4.16
N ASN A 246 6.60 0.12 4.29
CA ASN A 246 5.70 0.24 3.16
C ASN A 246 5.50 1.71 2.77
N HIS A 247 4.55 2.42 3.37
CA HIS A 247 4.18 3.76 2.97
C HIS A 247 4.59 4.82 3.98
N VAL A 248 4.79 6.05 3.50
CA VAL A 248 4.96 7.26 4.29
C VAL A 248 3.97 8.32 3.83
N ASN A 249 3.36 9.01 4.77
CA ASN A 249 2.58 10.21 4.48
C ASN A 249 2.62 11.17 5.68
N PHE A 250 2.06 12.38 5.51
CA PHE A 250 2.22 13.45 6.49
C PHE A 250 0.88 13.90 7.04
N ALA A 251 0.83 14.15 8.35
CA ALA A 251 -0.23 14.93 8.96
C ALA A 251 0.36 16.19 9.60
N HIS A 252 -0.40 17.26 9.55
CA HIS A 252 -0.11 18.48 10.26
C HIS A 252 -1.17 18.71 11.34
N ASN A 253 -0.72 19.04 12.54
CA ASN A 253 -1.59 19.41 13.64
C ASN A 253 -0.97 20.57 14.45
N ARG A 254 -1.60 21.00 15.53
CA ARG A 254 -1.10 22.11 16.36
C ARG A 254 0.32 21.96 16.91
N HIS A 255 0.89 20.76 16.86
CA HIS A 255 2.25 20.48 17.33
C HIS A 255 3.28 20.43 16.19
N GLY A 256 2.86 20.56 14.94
CA GLY A 256 3.71 20.58 13.76
C GLY A 256 3.35 19.55 12.70
N THR A 257 4.29 19.28 11.80
CA THR A 257 4.16 18.29 10.73
C THR A 257 4.90 17.02 11.11
N PHE A 258 4.22 15.89 10.95
CA PHE A 258 4.71 14.57 11.30
C PHE A 258 4.63 13.63 10.12
N ALA A 259 5.67 12.83 9.92
CA ALA A 259 5.68 11.71 8.99
C ALA A 259 5.19 10.45 9.71
N TYR A 260 4.19 9.81 9.13
CA TYR A 260 3.64 8.53 9.56
C TYR A 260 4.11 7.46 8.58
N ILE A 261 4.82 6.45 9.08
CA ILE A 261 5.42 5.39 8.28
C ILE A 261 4.82 4.04 8.68
N THR A 262 4.21 3.35 7.73
CA THR A 262 3.76 1.97 7.95
C THR A 262 4.93 1.01 7.85
N VAL A 263 5.15 0.23 8.89
CA VAL A 263 6.21 -0.78 8.96
C VAL A 263 5.55 -2.16 9.07
N GLY A 264 5.31 -2.74 7.89
CA GLY A 264 4.51 -3.96 7.75
C GLY A 264 5.07 -5.15 8.51
N GLY A 265 6.39 -5.33 8.49
CA GLY A 265 7.03 -6.43 9.20
C GLY A 265 7.07 -6.27 10.72
N LEU A 266 6.67 -5.12 11.26
CA LEU A 266 6.56 -4.87 12.70
C LEU A 266 5.11 -4.63 13.16
N ASN A 267 4.14 -4.70 12.25
CA ASN A 267 2.72 -4.47 12.54
C ASN A 267 2.47 -3.13 13.26
N GLN A 268 3.16 -2.08 12.80
CA GLN A 268 3.13 -0.78 13.47
C GLN A 268 3.18 0.39 12.49
N VAL A 269 2.75 1.55 12.95
CA VAL A 269 3.00 2.85 12.35
C VAL A 269 3.99 3.60 13.24
N GLN A 270 5.08 4.08 12.65
CA GLN A 270 6.05 4.93 13.33
C GLN A 270 5.80 6.40 12.98
N VAL A 271 5.90 7.28 13.96
CA VAL A 271 5.65 8.72 13.82
C VAL A 271 6.93 9.51 14.08
N PHE A 272 7.31 10.33 13.10
CA PHE A 272 8.53 11.15 13.17
C PHE A 272 8.19 12.63 13.01
N ARG A 273 8.87 13.49 13.77
CA ARG A 273 8.87 14.93 13.47
C ARG A 273 9.68 15.21 12.23
N THR A 274 9.16 16.05 11.33
CA THR A 274 9.84 16.35 10.07
C THR A 274 11.01 17.32 10.21
N ASN A 275 11.09 18.10 11.28
CA ASN A 275 12.13 19.10 11.49
C ASN A 275 13.47 18.55 12.02
N ASP A 276 13.43 17.44 12.75
CA ASP A 276 14.63 16.84 13.40
C ASP A 276 14.74 15.32 13.18
N PHE A 277 13.76 14.72 12.51
CA PHE A 277 13.69 13.28 12.19
C PHE A 277 13.62 12.37 13.43
N VAL A 278 13.21 12.91 14.58
CA VAL A 278 13.05 12.14 15.82
C VAL A 278 11.74 11.36 15.79
N ARG A 279 11.82 10.07 16.06
CA ARG A 279 10.65 9.22 16.29
C ARG A 279 10.02 9.58 17.63
N ILE A 280 8.74 10.02 17.59
CA ILE A 280 7.99 10.47 18.76
C ILE A 280 6.94 9.46 19.22
N ALA A 281 6.50 8.56 18.33
CA ALA A 281 5.54 7.52 18.67
C ALA A 281 5.77 6.25 17.83
N THR A 282 5.30 5.14 18.37
CA THR A 282 5.15 3.86 17.70
C THR A 282 3.75 3.35 18.06
N ILE A 283 2.91 3.15 17.05
CA ILE A 283 1.51 2.79 17.21
C ILE A 283 1.38 1.34 16.75
N ALA A 284 1.03 0.43 17.67
CA ALA A 284 0.65 -0.92 17.30
C ALA A 284 -0.69 -0.85 16.54
N VAL A 285 -0.71 -1.46 15.36
CA VAL A 285 -1.90 -1.48 14.50
C VAL A 285 -2.38 -2.92 14.29
N GLY A 286 -2.54 -3.44 13.19
CA GLY A 286 -2.82 -4.84 12.87
C GLY A 286 -1.79 -5.37 11.91
N ASN A 287 -2.11 -6.49 11.29
CA ASN A 287 -1.19 -7.25 10.47
C ASN A 287 -0.92 -6.57 9.13
N LEU A 288 0.36 -6.37 8.84
CA LEU A 288 0.90 -5.83 7.59
C LEU A 288 0.25 -4.49 7.19
N PRO A 289 0.45 -3.40 7.97
CA PRO A 289 0.00 -2.07 7.55
C PRO A 289 0.71 -1.65 6.25
N HIS A 290 -0.06 -1.13 5.28
CA HIS A 290 0.44 -0.77 3.97
C HIS A 290 0.09 0.68 3.60
N GLY A 291 -0.96 0.93 2.84
CA GLY A 291 -1.37 2.27 2.43
C GLY A 291 -1.73 3.17 3.61
N ILE A 292 -1.34 4.45 3.54
CA ILE A 292 -1.60 5.44 4.60
C ILE A 292 -1.90 6.81 4.00
N TRP A 293 -2.94 7.50 4.53
CA TRP A 293 -3.35 8.83 4.05
C TRP A 293 -3.98 9.69 5.15
N PRO A 294 -3.66 11.00 5.25
CA PRO A 294 -4.25 11.90 6.24
C PRO A 294 -5.66 12.37 5.85
N SER A 295 -6.47 12.71 6.85
CA SER A 295 -7.70 13.49 6.65
C SER A 295 -7.41 14.91 6.18
N GLY A 296 -8.43 15.56 5.63
CA GLY A 296 -8.34 16.93 5.11
C GLY A 296 -7.91 17.97 6.14
N ASP A 297 -8.21 17.74 7.42
CA ASP A 297 -7.82 18.61 8.54
C ASP A 297 -6.55 18.12 9.28
N GLY A 298 -5.95 17.04 8.84
CA GLY A 298 -4.77 16.43 9.47
C GLY A 298 -5.04 15.81 10.85
N SER A 299 -6.30 15.77 11.31
CA SER A 299 -6.65 15.21 12.63
C SER A 299 -6.60 13.70 12.68
N ARG A 300 -6.66 13.02 11.51
CA ARG A 300 -6.64 11.57 11.40
C ARG A 300 -5.65 11.08 10.35
N MET A 301 -5.11 9.89 10.58
CA MET A 301 -4.43 9.08 9.57
C MET A 301 -5.22 7.80 9.34
N TYR A 302 -5.50 7.50 8.08
CA TYR A 302 -6.16 6.26 7.68
C TYR A 302 -5.13 5.27 7.18
N VAL A 303 -5.20 4.02 7.65
CA VAL A 303 -4.22 2.96 7.38
C VAL A 303 -4.93 1.70 6.94
N GLY A 304 -4.58 1.18 5.76
CA GLY A 304 -5.02 -0.13 5.28
C GLY A 304 -4.16 -1.25 5.86
N LEU A 305 -4.79 -2.29 6.38
CA LEU A 305 -4.14 -3.51 6.85
C LEU A 305 -4.28 -4.60 5.80
N GLU A 306 -3.17 -4.97 5.18
CA GLU A 306 -3.14 -5.91 4.06
C GLU A 306 -3.54 -7.33 4.49
N ASN A 307 -3.15 -7.75 5.68
CA ASN A 307 -3.40 -9.10 6.21
C ASN A 307 -4.47 -9.15 7.32
N ASP A 308 -5.31 -8.13 7.44
CA ASP A 308 -6.46 -8.14 8.37
C ASP A 308 -7.75 -7.68 7.69
N ASP A 309 -7.72 -7.28 6.42
CA ASP A 309 -8.87 -6.78 5.64
C ASP A 309 -9.60 -5.64 6.38
N ARG A 310 -8.82 -4.68 6.88
CA ARG A 310 -9.34 -3.57 7.69
C ARG A 310 -8.70 -2.23 7.31
N LEU A 311 -9.52 -1.20 7.45
CA LEU A 311 -9.09 0.20 7.43
C LEU A 311 -9.12 0.73 8.87
N LEU A 312 -8.01 1.26 9.33
CA LEU A 312 -7.92 1.91 10.63
C LEU A 312 -7.96 3.43 10.50
N ALA A 313 -8.55 4.11 11.48
CA ALA A 313 -8.39 5.54 11.71
C ALA A 313 -7.54 5.75 12.98
N ILE A 314 -6.50 6.56 12.86
CA ILE A 314 -5.60 6.95 13.95
C ILE A 314 -5.79 8.44 14.22
N ASP A 315 -6.04 8.82 15.46
CA ASP A 315 -6.04 10.23 15.90
C ASP A 315 -4.60 10.74 15.99
N THR A 316 -4.29 11.83 15.29
CA THR A 316 -2.91 12.35 15.17
C THR A 316 -2.41 13.15 16.38
N LEU A 317 -3.29 13.54 17.30
CA LEU A 317 -2.89 14.21 18.55
C LEU A 317 -2.50 13.19 19.62
N SER A 318 -3.29 12.14 19.78
CA SER A 318 -3.05 11.09 20.77
C SER A 318 -2.20 9.94 20.24
N ASN A 319 -2.04 9.82 18.92
CA ASN A 319 -1.44 8.68 18.22
C ASN A 319 -2.10 7.35 18.61
N ALA A 320 -3.41 7.36 18.75
CA ALA A 320 -4.21 6.19 19.11
C ALA A 320 -5.12 5.76 17.96
N VAL A 321 -5.29 4.45 17.79
CA VAL A 321 -6.31 3.90 16.89
C VAL A 321 -7.69 4.20 17.49
N ILE A 322 -8.55 4.90 16.72
CA ILE A 322 -9.89 5.33 17.17
C ILE A 322 -11.02 4.58 16.47
N ALA A 323 -10.73 3.95 15.33
CA ALA A 323 -11.71 3.15 14.60
C ALA A 323 -11.04 2.04 13.79
N SER A 324 -11.80 0.97 13.53
CA SER A 324 -11.42 -0.16 12.69
C SER A 324 -12.63 -0.58 11.87
N VAL A 325 -12.52 -0.45 10.56
CA VAL A 325 -13.61 -0.67 9.58
C VAL A 325 -13.29 -1.90 8.75
N PRO A 326 -14.18 -2.89 8.62
CA PRO A 326 -13.97 -4.00 7.70
C PRO A 326 -14.01 -3.48 6.25
N ILE A 327 -13.09 -3.96 5.43
CA ILE A 327 -12.95 -3.62 4.01
C ILE A 327 -12.68 -4.88 3.18
N GLY A 328 -12.42 -4.74 1.88
CA GLY A 328 -12.03 -5.86 1.03
C GLY A 328 -10.62 -6.37 1.31
N GLN A 329 -10.19 -7.35 0.53
CA GLN A 329 -9.00 -8.16 0.82
C GLN A 329 -7.71 -7.56 0.30
N ALA A 330 -6.70 -7.50 1.17
CA ALA A 330 -5.34 -7.03 0.89
C ALA A 330 -5.30 -5.57 0.45
N ALA A 331 -5.60 -4.65 1.37
CA ALA A 331 -5.57 -3.20 1.14
C ALA A 331 -4.15 -2.71 0.82
N GLN A 332 -3.94 -2.18 -0.39
CA GLN A 332 -2.65 -1.70 -0.88
C GLN A 332 -2.52 -0.17 -0.79
N ALA A 333 -3.50 0.57 -1.27
CA ALA A 333 -3.51 2.02 -1.21
C ALA A 333 -4.72 2.55 -0.44
N VAL A 334 -4.54 3.71 0.17
CA VAL A 334 -5.60 4.46 0.84
C VAL A 334 -5.54 5.90 0.36
N ASN A 335 -6.70 6.48 -0.01
CA ASN A 335 -6.84 7.90 -0.26
C ASN A 335 -7.99 8.48 0.56
N TYR A 336 -7.75 9.62 1.19
CA TYR A 336 -8.81 10.49 1.71
C TYR A 336 -9.10 11.58 0.69
N VAL A 337 -10.33 11.67 0.22
CA VAL A 337 -10.75 12.65 -0.77
C VAL A 337 -11.73 13.62 -0.11
N PRO A 338 -11.29 14.85 0.17
CA PRO A 338 -12.16 15.88 0.73
C PRO A 338 -13.25 16.25 -0.28
N ASP A 339 -14.46 16.55 0.22
CA ASP A 339 -15.58 17.01 -0.62
C ASP A 339 -15.81 16.12 -1.88
N ALA A 340 -15.57 14.82 -1.76
CA ALA A 340 -15.73 13.87 -2.88
C ALA A 340 -17.16 13.83 -3.41
N VAL A 341 -18.16 14.06 -2.54
CA VAL A 341 -19.58 13.99 -2.85
C VAL A 341 -20.16 15.38 -2.95
N PRO A 342 -20.46 15.89 -4.16
CA PRO A 342 -20.98 17.23 -4.35
C PRO A 342 -22.43 17.38 -3.84
N SER A 343 -23.20 16.29 -3.85
CA SER A 343 -24.60 16.26 -3.41
C SER A 343 -25.05 14.84 -3.11
N GLY A 344 -26.11 14.70 -2.31
CA GLY A 344 -26.65 13.38 -1.92
C GLY A 344 -25.80 12.70 -0.85
N ASP A 345 -25.98 11.38 -0.71
CA ASP A 345 -25.27 10.55 0.28
C ASP A 345 -23.99 9.90 -0.28
N GLY A 346 -23.76 10.00 -1.60
CA GLY A 346 -22.62 9.39 -2.29
C GLY A 346 -22.55 7.88 -2.22
N ALA A 347 -23.67 7.21 -1.98
CA ALA A 347 -23.75 5.75 -1.93
C ALA A 347 -24.20 5.12 -3.26
N SER A 348 -24.54 5.94 -4.26
CA SER A 348 -24.94 5.46 -5.58
C SER A 348 -23.86 4.58 -6.20
N GLY A 349 -24.24 3.47 -6.80
CA GLY A 349 -23.31 2.54 -7.48
C GLY A 349 -22.52 1.62 -6.54
N LEU A 350 -22.55 1.83 -5.22
CA LEU A 350 -21.86 0.96 -4.27
C LEU A 350 -22.58 -0.38 -4.13
N GLN A 351 -21.78 -1.43 -3.98
CA GLN A 351 -22.24 -2.77 -3.67
C GLN A 351 -21.94 -3.09 -2.20
N PRO A 352 -22.69 -4.00 -1.57
CA PRO A 352 -22.31 -4.54 -0.26
C PRO A 352 -20.93 -5.20 -0.33
N LEU A 353 -20.18 -5.14 0.77
CA LEU A 353 -18.90 -5.83 0.88
C LEU A 353 -19.11 -7.33 0.60
N GLY A 354 -18.42 -7.83 -0.46
CA GLY A 354 -18.72 -9.15 -1.01
C GLY A 354 -17.92 -10.29 -0.40
N VAL A 355 -16.60 -10.16 -0.42
CA VAL A 355 -15.69 -11.29 -0.11
C VAL A 355 -14.92 -11.12 1.21
N ALA A 356 -15.22 -10.07 1.97
CA ALA A 356 -14.61 -9.88 3.27
C ALA A 356 -14.97 -11.05 4.21
N GLY A 357 -13.95 -11.64 4.82
CA GLY A 357 -14.09 -12.81 5.67
C GLY A 357 -13.92 -14.16 4.97
N GLU A 358 -13.75 -14.22 3.66
CA GLU A 358 -13.37 -15.45 2.96
C GLU A 358 -11.86 -15.73 3.02
N ALA A 359 -11.04 -14.73 3.31
CA ALA A 359 -9.63 -14.90 3.57
C ALA A 359 -9.38 -15.63 4.91
N VAL A 360 -8.28 -16.38 4.96
CA VAL A 360 -7.78 -16.98 6.21
C VAL A 360 -6.51 -16.30 6.61
N HIS A 361 -6.48 -15.72 7.80
CA HIS A 361 -5.32 -15.04 8.35
C HIS A 361 -4.67 -15.89 9.43
N LEU A 362 -3.37 -16.14 9.29
CA LEU A 362 -2.58 -17.00 10.16
C LEU A 362 -1.32 -16.25 10.60
N LEU A 363 -0.77 -16.67 11.74
CA LEU A 363 0.52 -16.18 12.22
C LEU A 363 1.51 -17.34 12.29
N MET A 364 2.78 -17.04 12.04
CA MET A 364 3.87 -17.96 12.30
C MET A 364 4.77 -17.37 13.37
N VAL A 365 5.24 -18.23 14.26
CA VAL A 365 6.07 -17.88 15.42
C VAL A 365 7.37 -18.66 15.38
N PRO A 366 8.44 -18.21 16.05
CA PRO A 366 9.69 -18.97 16.16
C PRO A 366 9.43 -20.38 16.71
N ALA A 367 9.99 -21.40 16.05
CA ALA A 367 9.82 -22.80 16.43
C ALA A 367 10.40 -23.11 17.81
N VAL A 368 11.43 -22.38 18.22
CA VAL A 368 12.04 -22.47 19.56
C VAL A 368 11.83 -21.12 20.25
N SER A 369 10.69 -20.95 20.89
CA SER A 369 10.42 -19.75 21.69
C SER A 369 10.43 -20.10 23.17
N THR A 370 11.43 -19.62 23.89
CA THR A 370 11.44 -19.58 25.36
C THR A 370 10.83 -18.28 25.91
N ARG A 371 10.33 -17.38 25.06
CA ARG A 371 9.71 -16.10 25.44
C ARG A 371 8.52 -15.78 24.56
N ALA A 372 7.42 -15.41 25.20
CA ALA A 372 6.18 -14.91 24.61
C ALA A 372 6.30 -13.43 24.08
N THR A 373 7.47 -13.00 23.66
CA THR A 373 7.68 -11.73 23.00
C THR A 373 7.96 -12.04 21.54
N ALA A 374 6.89 -12.25 20.78
CA ALA A 374 7.00 -12.25 19.35
C ALA A 374 7.42 -10.84 18.88
N GLU A 375 8.72 -10.65 18.68
CA GLU A 375 9.16 -9.61 17.76
C GLU A 375 8.53 -9.96 16.41
N ALA A 376 7.55 -9.18 16.02
CA ALA A 376 6.87 -9.21 14.73
C ALA A 376 6.66 -10.63 14.13
N PRO A 377 5.53 -11.28 14.38
CA PRO A 377 5.27 -12.57 13.78
C PRO A 377 5.17 -12.46 12.25
N THR A 378 5.58 -13.51 11.53
CA THR A 378 5.29 -13.66 10.13
C THR A 378 3.77 -13.73 9.94
N ASN A 379 3.21 -12.84 9.15
CA ASN A 379 1.79 -12.85 8.82
C ASN A 379 1.58 -13.66 7.54
N VAL A 380 0.53 -14.48 7.51
CA VAL A 380 0.17 -15.26 6.34
C VAL A 380 -1.32 -15.08 6.06
N SER A 381 -1.65 -14.76 4.83
CA SER A 381 -3.03 -14.71 4.34
C SER A 381 -3.25 -15.72 3.22
N LEU A 382 -4.39 -16.37 3.25
CA LEU A 382 -4.87 -17.28 2.22
C LEU A 382 -6.13 -16.69 1.59
N PHE A 383 -6.00 -16.26 0.36
CA PHE A 383 -7.09 -15.65 -0.41
C PHE A 383 -7.69 -16.68 -1.36
N ASP A 384 -9.01 -16.87 -1.28
CA ASP A 384 -9.72 -17.77 -2.17
C ASP A 384 -9.91 -17.13 -3.55
N GLN A 385 -9.41 -17.78 -4.58
CA GLN A 385 -9.58 -17.40 -5.97
C GLN A 385 -10.43 -18.44 -6.73
N GLY A 386 -11.22 -19.20 -6.00
CA GLY A 386 -12.12 -20.26 -6.47
C GLY A 386 -11.44 -21.61 -6.62
N ILE A 387 -10.90 -21.96 -7.78
CA ILE A 387 -10.21 -23.25 -7.97
C ILE A 387 -8.86 -23.28 -7.25
N LEU A 388 -8.23 -22.12 -7.11
CA LEU A 388 -6.94 -21.96 -6.47
C LEU A 388 -7.04 -20.99 -5.30
N GLN A 389 -6.14 -21.13 -4.35
CA GLN A 389 -5.87 -20.10 -3.36
C GLN A 389 -4.51 -19.48 -3.63
N VAL A 390 -4.40 -18.20 -3.28
CA VAL A 390 -3.13 -17.49 -3.19
C VAL A 390 -2.77 -17.37 -1.73
N LEU A 391 -1.61 -17.91 -1.37
CA LEU A 391 -0.97 -17.66 -0.09
C LEU A 391 -0.03 -16.47 -0.26
N GLU A 392 -0.14 -15.50 0.63
CA GLU A 392 0.84 -14.44 0.80
C GLU A 392 1.37 -14.45 2.22
N ALA A 393 2.70 -14.55 2.36
CA ALA A 393 3.37 -14.52 3.64
C ALA A 393 4.30 -13.29 3.71
N ALA A 394 4.04 -12.41 4.68
CA ALA A 394 4.95 -11.34 5.06
C ALA A 394 5.96 -11.87 6.08
N VAL A 395 6.99 -12.52 5.57
CA VAL A 395 8.01 -13.20 6.39
C VAL A 395 8.94 -12.18 7.03
N THR A 396 9.19 -12.35 8.32
CA THR A 396 10.08 -11.49 9.13
C THR A 396 10.85 -12.31 10.16
N GLY A 397 11.86 -11.68 10.78
CA GLY A 397 12.58 -12.27 11.92
C GLY A 397 13.53 -13.41 11.54
N LEU A 398 13.98 -13.46 10.29
CA LEU A 398 14.96 -14.43 9.79
C LEU A 398 16.34 -13.81 9.58
N GLU A 399 17.36 -14.64 9.40
CA GLU A 399 18.71 -14.17 9.07
C GLU A 399 18.74 -13.52 7.68
N PRO A 400 19.32 -12.32 7.53
CA PRO A 400 19.45 -11.65 6.23
C PRO A 400 20.26 -12.44 5.20
N GLY A 401 19.83 -12.40 3.93
CA GLY A 401 20.55 -12.97 2.81
C GLY A 401 20.62 -14.50 2.81
N ARG A 402 19.74 -15.19 3.55
CA ARG A 402 19.73 -16.65 3.65
C ARG A 402 18.59 -17.27 2.84
N PRO A 403 18.81 -18.45 2.27
CA PRO A 403 17.78 -19.22 1.62
C PRO A 403 16.87 -19.92 2.64
N TYR A 404 15.57 -19.89 2.37
CA TYR A 404 14.54 -20.56 3.13
C TYR A 404 13.47 -21.15 2.22
N VAL A 405 12.66 -22.03 2.79
CA VAL A 405 11.49 -22.63 2.14
C VAL A 405 10.28 -22.47 3.06
N LEU A 406 9.23 -21.87 2.51
CA LEU A 406 7.89 -21.97 3.09
C LEU A 406 7.33 -23.33 2.68
N ALA A 407 6.83 -24.11 3.64
CA ALA A 407 6.44 -25.50 3.43
C ALA A 407 5.24 -25.90 4.30
N LEU A 408 4.69 -27.07 4.03
CA LEU A 408 3.67 -27.77 4.83
C LEU A 408 4.27 -28.92 5.59
N ALA A 409 4.03 -29.04 6.89
CA ALA A 409 4.45 -30.15 7.75
C ALA A 409 3.25 -30.98 8.21
N GLU A 410 3.47 -32.25 8.54
CA GLU A 410 2.42 -33.16 9.08
C GLU A 410 2.03 -32.82 10.52
N GLN A 411 2.97 -32.31 11.30
CA GLN A 411 2.75 -32.03 12.73
C GLN A 411 2.83 -30.52 13.01
N PRO A 412 2.11 -30.02 14.03
CA PRO A 412 2.09 -28.60 14.36
C PRO A 412 3.44 -28.05 14.82
N ASP A 413 4.33 -28.91 15.30
CA ASP A 413 5.70 -28.56 15.68
C ASP A 413 6.71 -28.67 14.52
N GLY A 414 6.21 -28.90 13.32
CA GLY A 414 6.99 -29.01 12.09
C GLY A 414 7.64 -30.36 11.86
N ARG A 415 7.34 -31.38 12.66
CA ARG A 415 7.82 -32.74 12.45
C ARG A 415 7.02 -33.50 11.40
N GLY A 416 7.57 -34.63 10.96
CA GLY A 416 7.01 -35.48 9.91
C GLY A 416 7.48 -35.06 8.52
N THR A 417 6.73 -35.48 7.50
CA THR A 417 7.00 -35.10 6.11
C THR A 417 6.80 -33.61 5.92
N VAL A 418 7.78 -32.95 5.26
CA VAL A 418 7.72 -31.53 4.94
C VAL A 418 7.62 -31.40 3.41
N GLU A 419 6.56 -30.72 2.95
CA GLU A 419 6.25 -30.50 1.53
C GLU A 419 6.52 -29.03 1.16
N PRO A 420 7.50 -28.73 0.29
CA PRO A 420 7.82 -27.40 -0.12
C PRO A 420 6.67 -26.69 -0.87
N LEU A 421 6.38 -25.44 -0.53
CA LEU A 421 5.44 -24.56 -1.24
C LEU A 421 6.18 -23.50 -2.07
N ALA A 422 7.09 -22.76 -1.42
CA ALA A 422 7.83 -21.69 -2.08
C ALA A 422 9.24 -21.55 -1.49
N ALA A 423 10.25 -21.46 -2.35
CA ALA A 423 11.61 -21.13 -1.97
C ALA A 423 11.82 -19.61 -2.06
N PHE A 424 12.56 -19.06 -1.11
CA PHE A 424 12.88 -17.63 -1.09
C PHE A 424 14.21 -17.35 -0.42
N THR A 425 14.73 -16.14 -0.66
CA THR A 425 15.92 -15.63 0.04
C THR A 425 15.51 -14.35 0.75
N THR A 426 15.85 -14.22 2.02
CA THR A 426 15.57 -13.01 2.78
C THR A 426 16.38 -11.82 2.27
N ASN A 427 15.79 -10.64 2.32
CA ASN A 427 16.45 -9.37 2.02
C ASN A 427 17.38 -8.92 3.17
N ALA A 428 17.98 -7.74 3.04
CA ALA A 428 18.91 -7.18 4.03
C ALA A 428 18.25 -6.90 5.40
N ALA A 429 16.92 -6.82 5.47
CA ALA A 429 16.16 -6.67 6.70
C ALA A 429 15.73 -8.01 7.33
N GLY A 430 16.17 -9.15 6.79
CA GLY A 430 15.75 -10.48 7.28
C GLY A 430 14.27 -10.80 7.01
N ALA A 431 13.72 -10.21 5.95
CA ALA A 431 12.30 -10.28 5.59
C ALA A 431 12.11 -10.61 4.12
N GLN A 432 10.91 -11.08 3.74
CA GLN A 432 10.49 -11.25 2.35
C GLN A 432 8.96 -11.37 2.24
N ILE A 433 8.39 -10.87 1.16
CA ILE A 433 7.03 -11.25 0.76
C ILE A 433 7.13 -12.52 -0.09
N VAL A 434 6.47 -13.58 0.36
CA VAL A 434 6.51 -14.91 -0.26
C VAL A 434 5.12 -15.31 -0.69
N ASN A 435 4.96 -15.65 -1.97
CA ASN A 435 3.69 -16.09 -2.52
C ASN A 435 3.76 -17.58 -2.90
N ALA A 436 2.65 -18.28 -2.70
CA ALA A 436 2.42 -19.63 -3.18
C ALA A 436 1.00 -19.76 -3.72
N VAL A 437 0.80 -20.65 -4.68
CA VAL A 437 -0.50 -20.89 -5.32
C VAL A 437 -0.82 -22.38 -5.25
N GLY A 438 -2.03 -22.72 -4.83
CA GLY A 438 -2.47 -24.12 -4.77
C GLY A 438 -3.71 -24.30 -3.88
N PRO A 439 -4.18 -25.52 -3.68
CA PRO A 439 -5.29 -25.86 -2.79
C PRO A 439 -4.85 -25.86 -1.32
N ILE A 440 -4.22 -24.78 -0.85
CA ILE A 440 -3.53 -24.71 0.44
C ILE A 440 -4.52 -24.56 1.61
N ARG A 441 -5.62 -23.83 1.41
CA ARG A 441 -6.61 -23.54 2.44
C ARG A 441 -7.24 -24.80 3.04
N GLN A 442 -7.59 -25.77 2.21
CA GLN A 442 -8.22 -27.01 2.62
C GLN A 442 -7.34 -27.81 3.57
N VAL A 443 -6.04 -27.86 3.29
CA VAL A 443 -5.09 -28.63 4.11
C VAL A 443 -4.63 -27.90 5.36
N VAL A 444 -4.60 -26.55 5.33
CA VAL A 444 -4.13 -25.75 6.47
C VAL A 444 -5.25 -25.45 7.46
N ARG A 445 -6.45 -25.12 6.95
CA ARG A 445 -7.60 -24.82 7.81
C ARG A 445 -8.31 -26.08 8.31
N GLY A 446 -8.29 -27.12 7.47
CA GLY A 446 -9.05 -28.36 7.69
C GLY A 446 -10.55 -28.14 7.59
N GLU A 447 -11.23 -28.84 6.71
CA GLU A 447 -12.68 -28.94 6.77
C GLU A 447 -13.06 -29.84 7.93
N ASN A 448 -14.15 -29.55 8.61
CA ASN A 448 -14.65 -30.30 9.77
C ASN A 448 -13.69 -30.35 10.98
N SER A 449 -12.93 -29.29 11.22
CA SER A 449 -12.04 -29.16 12.38
C SER A 449 -10.83 -30.09 12.39
N VAL A 450 -10.55 -30.81 11.33
CA VAL A 450 -9.35 -31.64 11.19
C VAL A 450 -8.35 -30.94 10.28
N ARG A 451 -7.25 -30.51 10.87
CA ARG A 451 -6.14 -29.91 10.13
C ARG A 451 -5.20 -31.01 9.67
N GLU A 452 -4.94 -31.09 8.36
CA GLU A 452 -4.08 -32.12 7.79
C GLU A 452 -2.62 -31.71 7.71
N ARG A 453 -2.36 -30.39 7.58
CA ARG A 453 -1.01 -29.81 7.40
C ARG A 453 -0.87 -28.49 8.14
N TYR A 454 0.39 -28.16 8.46
CA TYR A 454 0.77 -26.94 9.19
C TYR A 454 1.84 -26.19 8.43
N LEU A 455 1.74 -24.86 8.38
CA LEU A 455 2.75 -24.02 7.75
C LEU A 455 4.03 -24.00 8.59
N VAL A 456 5.17 -24.14 7.91
CA VAL A 456 6.51 -24.04 8.50
C VAL A 456 7.44 -23.26 7.59
N ILE A 457 8.45 -22.61 8.18
CA ILE A 457 9.59 -22.06 7.44
C ILE A 457 10.83 -22.83 7.86
N VAL A 458 11.53 -23.40 6.88
CA VAL A 458 12.76 -24.16 7.06
C VAL A 458 13.93 -23.49 6.33
N PRO A 459 15.15 -23.47 6.91
CA PRO A 459 16.34 -22.97 6.22
C PRO A 459 16.79 -23.96 5.15
N GLY A 460 17.30 -23.46 4.02
CA GLY A 460 17.84 -24.27 2.94
C GLY A 460 17.09 -24.15 1.62
N THR A 461 17.10 -25.20 0.84
CA THR A 461 16.48 -25.29 -0.51
C THR A 461 15.38 -26.35 -0.54
N PRO A 462 14.50 -26.39 -1.55
CA PRO A 462 13.41 -27.38 -1.62
C PRO A 462 13.86 -28.85 -1.58
N THR A 463 15.11 -29.15 -1.93
CA THR A 463 15.66 -30.50 -1.95
C THR A 463 16.62 -30.81 -0.77
N ASP A 464 17.02 -29.77 -0.03
CA ASP A 464 17.94 -29.91 1.11
C ASP A 464 17.65 -28.78 2.10
N PHE A 465 16.87 -29.08 3.14
CA PHE A 465 16.44 -28.13 4.16
C PHE A 465 16.63 -28.66 5.58
N GLY A 466 16.82 -27.73 6.50
CA GLY A 466 17.02 -28.01 7.92
C GLY A 466 15.72 -28.16 8.72
N VAL A 467 15.86 -28.06 10.02
CA VAL A 467 14.70 -28.07 10.95
C VAL A 467 13.93 -26.75 10.87
N PRO A 468 12.62 -26.76 11.15
CA PRO A 468 11.81 -25.54 11.15
C PRO A 468 12.35 -24.46 12.09
N VAL A 469 12.42 -23.23 11.58
CA VAL A 469 12.78 -22.03 12.35
C VAL A 469 11.53 -21.22 12.73
N GLN A 470 10.47 -21.32 11.94
CA GLN A 470 9.14 -20.80 12.29
C GLN A 470 8.08 -21.87 12.03
N ILE A 471 7.06 -21.87 12.86
CA ILE A 471 5.90 -22.78 12.80
C ILE A 471 4.61 -21.97 12.87
N GLN A 472 3.53 -22.50 12.31
CA GLN A 472 2.21 -21.91 12.44
C GLN A 472 1.82 -21.78 13.91
N ALA A 473 1.42 -20.59 14.33
CA ALA A 473 0.90 -20.36 15.67
C ALA A 473 -0.35 -21.21 15.91
N PRO A 474 -0.56 -21.73 17.13
CA PRO A 474 -1.85 -22.33 17.49
C PRO A 474 -2.98 -21.31 17.28
N ASP A 475 -4.14 -21.78 16.83
CA ASP A 475 -5.31 -20.91 16.72
C ASP A 475 -5.61 -20.30 18.10
N ARG A 476 -5.70 -18.98 18.16
CA ARG A 476 -6.25 -18.34 19.36
C ARG A 476 -7.77 -18.49 19.27
N TYR A 477 -8.33 -19.31 20.13
CA TYR A 477 -9.79 -19.45 20.33
C TYR A 477 -10.38 -18.15 20.90
#